data_9a5c8899b18e3c2bffba78c869a8188d
#
_entry.id   9a5c8899b18e3c2bffba78c869a8188d
#
_cell.length_a   1.000
_cell.length_b   1.000
_cell.length_c   1.000
_cell.angle_alpha   90.00
_cell.angle_beta   90.00
_cell.angle_gamma   90.00
#
_symmetry.space_group_name_H-M   'P 1'
#
loop_
_entity.id
_entity.type
_entity.pdbx_description
1 polymer ?
#
loop_
_entity_poly.entity_id
_entity_poly.type
_entity_poly.pdbx_seq_one_letter_code
_entity_poly.pdbx_strand_id
1 'polypeptide(L)'
;SRRSRVRLKYALLHASIGGQPLFPSTGRTPTLMRSHTCGQLREEDDGQEVTLCGWVNNYRDHGQGLFIDLRDRYGLTQVVFNDPHTPAEVIAASKELRKEFVVCVQGVVAPRPQGQHNPKLATGDIEVRASSLELLNKASNPPFLPSQQELPGEDLRLQYRYLDLRRPEMQRTLVLRDKIVKGMRDYFADHDFIDVETPVLGRSTPEGARDYLVPSRVHHGEFYALPQSPQLYKQILMIAGYDRYVQVARCFRDEDLRADRQPEFTQLDVEMSFVDA
;
A
#
# COMPACT_ATOMS: atom_id res chain seq x y z
N SER A 1 15.16 3.74 -17.69
CA SER A 1 15.37 2.94 -18.91
C SER A 1 14.14 2.05 -19.17
N ARG A 2 13.67 1.98 -20.40
CA ARG A 2 12.48 1.24 -20.84
C ARG A 2 12.49 -0.27 -20.52
N ARG A 3 13.58 -0.82 -20.00
CA ARG A 3 13.73 -2.26 -19.75
C ARG A 3 13.14 -2.76 -18.41
N SER A 4 12.93 -1.91 -17.41
CA SER A 4 12.40 -2.34 -16.10
C SER A 4 10.87 -2.44 -16.05
N ARG A 5 10.14 -1.72 -16.92
CA ARG A 5 8.67 -1.79 -16.98
C ARG A 5 8.11 -3.05 -17.66
N VAL A 6 8.92 -3.75 -18.45
CA VAL A 6 8.51 -4.93 -19.20
C VAL A 6 8.57 -6.21 -18.35
N ARG A 7 9.45 -6.29 -17.36
CA ARG A 7 9.64 -7.53 -16.56
C ARG A 7 8.47 -7.91 -15.65
N LEU A 8 7.73 -6.96 -15.11
CA LEU A 8 6.56 -7.28 -14.24
C LEU A 8 5.35 -7.79 -15.02
N LYS A 9 5.21 -7.39 -16.30
CA LYS A 9 4.14 -7.91 -17.19
C LYS A 9 4.38 -9.37 -17.61
N TYR A 10 5.62 -9.84 -17.61
CA TYR A 10 5.95 -11.18 -18.11
C TYR A 10 5.97 -12.25 -17.02
N ALA A 11 6.19 -11.91 -15.75
CA ALA A 11 6.22 -12.91 -14.66
C ALA A 11 4.85 -13.54 -14.37
N LEU A 12 3.75 -12.81 -14.59
CA LEU A 12 2.38 -13.33 -14.41
C LEU A 12 1.82 -14.05 -15.64
N LEU A 13 2.46 -13.90 -16.82
CA LEU A 13 2.00 -14.50 -18.08
C LEU A 13 2.56 -15.89 -18.34
N HIS A 14 3.51 -16.37 -17.55
CA HIS A 14 4.17 -17.67 -17.76
C HIS A 14 3.94 -18.72 -16.70
N ALA A 15 3.06 -18.46 -15.70
CA ALA A 15 2.59 -19.53 -14.84
C ALA A 15 1.65 -20.43 -15.64
N SER A 16 2.12 -21.59 -16.07
CA SER A 16 1.35 -22.58 -16.77
C SER A 16 1.43 -23.93 -16.07
N ILE A 17 0.30 -24.59 -15.92
CA ILE A 17 0.25 -26.02 -15.51
C ILE A 17 -0.19 -26.81 -16.74
N GLY A 18 0.62 -27.80 -17.17
CA GLY A 18 0.30 -28.63 -18.32
C GLY A 18 0.23 -27.87 -19.67
N GLY A 19 0.98 -26.77 -19.82
CA GLY A 19 1.05 -26.01 -21.08
C GLY A 19 -0.12 -25.01 -21.29
N GLN A 20 -1.06 -24.91 -20.35
CA GLN A 20 -2.12 -23.88 -20.41
C GLN A 20 -1.81 -22.75 -19.42
N PRO A 21 -2.01 -21.47 -19.81
CA PRO A 21 -1.82 -20.35 -18.89
C PRO A 21 -2.82 -20.44 -17.75
N LEU A 22 -2.34 -20.27 -16.50
CA LEU A 22 -3.18 -20.29 -15.28
C LEU A 22 -4.23 -19.18 -15.24
N PHE A 23 -4.06 -18.13 -16.03
CA PHE A 23 -5.02 -17.03 -16.14
C PHE A 23 -5.34 -16.77 -17.62
N PRO A 24 -6.62 -16.78 -18.04
CA PRO A 24 -6.98 -16.41 -19.40
C PRO A 24 -6.55 -14.93 -19.61
N SER A 25 -5.84 -14.68 -20.69
CA SER A 25 -5.57 -13.32 -21.16
C SER A 25 -6.88 -12.70 -21.65
N THR A 26 -7.67 -12.17 -20.72
CA THR A 26 -8.73 -11.25 -21.08
C THR A 26 -8.04 -10.00 -21.62
N GLY A 27 -8.11 -9.79 -22.91
CA GLY A 27 -7.34 -8.78 -23.68
C GLY A 27 -7.69 -7.30 -23.39
N ARG A 28 -8.07 -6.97 -22.16
CA ARG A 28 -8.20 -5.61 -21.67
C ARG A 28 -7.30 -5.45 -20.46
N THR A 29 -6.12 -4.88 -20.68
CA THR A 29 -5.39 -4.25 -19.57
C THR A 29 -6.32 -3.18 -18.98
N PRO A 30 -6.64 -3.19 -17.67
CA PRO A 30 -7.44 -2.11 -17.09
C PRO A 30 -6.77 -0.78 -17.42
N THR A 31 -7.50 0.10 -18.09
CA THR A 31 -7.02 1.46 -18.37
C THR A 31 -6.96 2.16 -17.01
N LEU A 32 -5.76 2.49 -16.53
CA LEU A 32 -5.60 3.27 -15.33
C LEU A 32 -6.22 4.64 -15.56
N MET A 33 -7.03 5.13 -14.63
CA MET A 33 -7.60 6.49 -14.67
C MET A 33 -6.51 7.58 -14.72
N ARG A 34 -5.30 7.27 -14.26
CA ARG A 34 -4.15 8.18 -14.22
C ARG A 34 -3.02 7.70 -15.13
N SER A 35 -2.32 8.63 -15.76
CA SER A 35 -1.12 8.34 -16.55
C SER A 35 0.14 8.27 -15.67
N HIS A 36 0.22 9.12 -14.63
CA HIS A 36 1.36 9.25 -13.72
C HIS A 36 0.93 9.28 -12.26
N THR A 37 1.89 9.04 -11.37
CA THR A 37 1.72 9.23 -9.92
C THR A 37 2.14 10.63 -9.51
N CYS A 38 1.65 11.11 -8.35
CA CYS A 38 1.95 12.45 -7.84
C CYS A 38 3.41 12.64 -7.37
N GLY A 39 4.22 11.57 -7.33
CA GLY A 39 5.64 11.65 -6.98
C GLY A 39 6.59 11.40 -8.15
N GLN A 40 6.07 11.17 -9.35
CA GLN A 40 6.84 10.63 -10.48
C GLN A 40 7.43 11.70 -11.39
N LEU A 41 6.71 12.84 -11.55
CA LEU A 41 7.04 13.87 -12.53
C LEU A 41 8.32 14.64 -12.17
N ARG A 42 9.07 15.00 -13.21
CA ARG A 42 10.34 15.75 -13.15
C ARG A 42 10.39 16.81 -14.25
N GLU A 43 11.44 17.62 -14.27
CA GLU A 43 11.70 18.61 -15.33
C GLU A 43 11.76 17.98 -16.74
N GLU A 44 12.19 16.73 -16.82
CA GLU A 44 12.26 15.97 -18.09
C GLU A 44 10.87 15.71 -18.72
N ASP A 45 9.80 15.86 -17.92
CA ASP A 45 8.41 15.68 -18.35
C ASP A 45 7.76 17.01 -18.81
N ASP A 46 8.53 18.11 -18.90
CA ASP A 46 8.03 19.41 -19.34
C ASP A 46 7.30 19.33 -20.69
N GLY A 47 6.14 19.96 -20.78
CA GLY A 47 5.25 19.92 -21.95
C GLY A 47 4.42 18.65 -22.11
N GLN A 48 4.60 17.63 -21.26
CA GLN A 48 3.84 16.38 -21.31
C GLN A 48 2.43 16.57 -20.78
N GLU A 49 1.42 16.07 -21.50
CA GLU A 49 0.05 15.93 -21.00
C GLU A 49 -0.01 14.76 -20.01
N VAL A 50 -0.57 15.02 -18.83
CA VAL A 50 -0.68 14.04 -17.76
C VAL A 50 -2.08 14.02 -17.15
N THR A 51 -2.46 12.86 -16.61
CA THR A 51 -3.65 12.69 -15.77
C THR A 51 -3.19 12.20 -14.41
N LEU A 52 -3.51 12.97 -13.37
CA LEU A 52 -3.21 12.66 -11.98
C LEU A 52 -4.50 12.44 -11.20
N CYS A 53 -4.52 11.43 -10.31
CA CYS A 53 -5.61 11.20 -9.37
C CYS A 53 -5.06 11.15 -7.96
N GLY A 54 -5.73 11.80 -7.02
CA GLY A 54 -5.28 11.85 -5.64
C GLY A 54 -6.19 12.65 -4.72
N TRP A 55 -5.69 12.92 -3.54
CA TRP A 55 -6.34 13.72 -2.51
C TRP A 55 -5.77 15.13 -2.50
N VAL A 56 -6.63 16.13 -2.34
CA VAL A 56 -6.22 17.53 -2.12
C VAL A 56 -5.56 17.64 -0.75
N ASN A 57 -4.24 17.73 -0.72
CA ASN A 57 -3.45 17.83 0.52
C ASN A 57 -3.46 19.25 1.09
N ASN A 58 -3.21 20.24 0.24
CA ASN A 58 -3.29 21.65 0.56
C ASN A 58 -4.03 22.40 -0.53
N TYR A 59 -4.59 23.53 -0.14
CA TYR A 59 -5.32 24.45 -0.98
C TYR A 59 -4.84 25.87 -0.67
N ARG A 60 -4.47 26.64 -1.69
CA ARG A 60 -4.00 28.00 -1.57
C ARG A 60 -4.66 28.86 -2.66
N ASP A 61 -5.35 29.90 -2.24
CA ASP A 61 -5.90 30.91 -3.13
C ASP A 61 -5.18 32.24 -2.86
N HIS A 62 -4.43 32.72 -3.83
CA HIS A 62 -3.66 33.94 -3.75
C HIS A 62 -4.33 35.10 -4.53
N GLY A 63 -5.60 34.97 -4.89
CA GLY A 63 -6.35 35.99 -5.63
C GLY A 63 -6.00 36.06 -7.12
N GLN A 64 -4.78 35.81 -7.49
CA GLN A 64 -4.32 35.73 -8.89
C GLN A 64 -4.14 34.28 -9.38
N GLY A 65 -4.25 33.31 -8.48
CA GLY A 65 -4.08 31.89 -8.80
C GLY A 65 -4.51 30.97 -7.67
N LEU A 66 -5.13 29.88 -8.07
CA LEU A 66 -5.49 28.80 -7.18
C LEU A 66 -4.55 27.64 -7.37
N PHE A 67 -4.01 27.16 -6.26
CA PHE A 67 -3.03 26.08 -6.22
C PHE A 67 -3.50 24.99 -5.29
N ILE A 68 -3.36 23.74 -5.70
CA ILE A 68 -3.48 22.60 -4.80
C ILE A 68 -2.20 21.77 -4.80
N ASP A 69 -1.88 21.17 -3.68
CA ASP A 69 -0.93 20.08 -3.63
C ASP A 69 -1.75 18.77 -3.71
N LEU A 70 -1.67 18.09 -4.82
CA LEU A 70 -2.32 16.81 -5.02
C LEU A 70 -1.43 15.69 -4.50
N ARG A 71 -1.99 14.81 -3.65
CA ARG A 71 -1.27 13.74 -2.96
C ARG A 71 -1.77 12.37 -3.39
N ASP A 72 -0.85 11.47 -3.63
CA ASP A 72 -1.10 10.03 -3.66
C ASP A 72 -0.10 9.28 -2.76
N ARG A 73 -0.04 7.96 -2.85
CA ARG A 73 0.93 7.14 -2.10
C ARG A 73 2.38 7.44 -2.47
N TYR A 74 2.63 7.96 -3.65
CA TYR A 74 3.97 8.12 -4.21
C TYR A 74 4.56 9.51 -3.99
N GLY A 75 3.74 10.49 -3.64
CA GLY A 75 4.20 11.85 -3.37
C GLY A 75 3.15 12.94 -3.52
N LEU A 76 3.67 14.13 -3.76
CA LEU A 76 2.92 15.36 -3.93
C LEU A 76 3.28 16.01 -5.26
N THR A 77 2.29 16.53 -5.97
CA THR A 77 2.49 17.40 -7.14
C THR A 77 1.65 18.66 -6.99
N GLN A 78 2.25 19.83 -7.23
CA GLN A 78 1.50 21.07 -7.30
C GLN A 78 0.70 21.11 -8.60
N VAL A 79 -0.58 21.45 -8.47
CA VAL A 79 -1.47 21.71 -9.60
C VAL A 79 -1.94 23.16 -9.55
N VAL A 80 -1.92 23.84 -10.70
CA VAL A 80 -2.27 25.25 -10.87
C VAL A 80 -3.51 25.40 -11.72
N PHE A 81 -4.46 26.22 -11.26
CA PHE A 81 -5.74 26.51 -11.93
C PHE A 81 -5.86 27.98 -12.36
N ASN A 82 -4.80 28.63 -12.67
CA ASN A 82 -4.82 30.06 -13.02
C ASN A 82 -3.94 30.39 -14.22
N ASP A 83 -3.53 29.39 -14.94
CA ASP A 83 -2.87 29.60 -16.23
C ASP A 83 -3.89 30.17 -17.20
N PRO A 84 -3.55 31.13 -18.10
CA PRO A 84 -4.46 31.64 -19.12
C PRO A 84 -5.05 30.53 -20.02
N HIS A 85 -4.47 29.33 -19.97
CA HIS A 85 -4.98 28.14 -20.69
C HIS A 85 -5.97 27.30 -19.88
N THR A 86 -6.21 27.60 -18.58
CA THR A 86 -7.21 26.88 -17.76
C THR A 86 -8.61 27.37 -18.10
N PRO A 87 -9.54 26.49 -18.53
CA PRO A 87 -10.91 26.87 -18.84
C PRO A 87 -11.65 27.50 -17.63
N ALA A 88 -12.53 28.44 -17.88
CA ALA A 88 -13.24 29.17 -16.83
C ALA A 88 -14.09 28.26 -15.91
N GLU A 89 -14.68 27.20 -16.47
CA GLU A 89 -15.42 26.18 -15.72
C GLU A 89 -14.53 25.39 -14.80
N VAL A 90 -13.29 25.10 -15.19
CA VAL A 90 -12.30 24.40 -14.36
C VAL A 90 -11.84 25.29 -13.20
N ILE A 91 -11.63 26.57 -13.45
CA ILE A 91 -11.34 27.57 -12.41
C ILE A 91 -12.50 27.67 -11.43
N ALA A 92 -13.75 27.73 -11.92
CA ALA A 92 -14.94 27.77 -11.06
C ALA A 92 -15.04 26.50 -10.18
N ALA A 93 -14.87 25.32 -10.78
CA ALA A 93 -14.90 24.05 -10.06
C ALA A 93 -13.77 23.94 -9.01
N SER A 94 -12.58 24.46 -9.31
CA SER A 94 -11.44 24.40 -8.39
C SER A 94 -11.67 25.20 -7.10
N LYS A 95 -12.49 26.25 -7.10
CA LYS A 95 -12.85 27.03 -5.91
C LYS A 95 -13.69 26.25 -4.89
N GLU A 96 -14.37 25.21 -5.35
CA GLU A 96 -15.16 24.32 -4.50
C GLU A 96 -14.31 23.26 -3.78
N LEU A 97 -13.04 23.10 -4.17
CA LEU A 97 -12.16 22.10 -3.59
C LEU A 97 -11.89 22.39 -2.10
N ARG A 98 -11.80 21.31 -1.34
CA ARG A 98 -11.40 21.34 0.08
C ARG A 98 -10.40 20.24 0.34
N LYS A 99 -9.68 20.34 1.46
CA LYS A 99 -8.70 19.31 1.88
C LYS A 99 -9.35 17.93 1.95
N GLU A 100 -8.60 16.94 1.53
CA GLU A 100 -8.99 15.52 1.46
C GLU A 100 -10.09 15.18 0.44
N PHE A 101 -10.55 16.13 -0.39
CA PHE A 101 -11.36 15.80 -1.56
C PHE A 101 -10.53 14.95 -2.52
N VAL A 102 -11.18 14.01 -3.21
CA VAL A 102 -10.55 13.14 -4.20
C VAL A 102 -10.85 13.69 -5.59
N VAL A 103 -9.82 13.94 -6.35
CA VAL A 103 -9.94 14.52 -7.68
C VAL A 103 -9.11 13.77 -8.72
N CYS A 104 -9.56 13.88 -9.97
CA CYS A 104 -8.80 13.57 -11.16
C CYS A 104 -8.52 14.87 -11.91
N VAL A 105 -7.25 15.14 -12.21
CA VAL A 105 -6.81 16.36 -12.91
C VAL A 105 -6.09 15.97 -14.17
N GLN A 106 -6.47 16.56 -15.30
CA GLN A 106 -5.68 16.54 -16.52
C GLN A 106 -4.99 17.88 -16.70
N GLY A 107 -3.79 17.88 -17.22
CA GLY A 107 -3.04 19.11 -17.44
C GLY A 107 -1.66 18.85 -18.08
N VAL A 108 -0.93 19.92 -18.26
CA VAL A 108 0.41 19.91 -18.86
C VAL A 108 1.44 20.16 -17.77
N VAL A 109 2.50 19.37 -17.75
CA VAL A 109 3.65 19.58 -16.87
C VAL A 109 4.40 20.82 -17.33
N ALA A 110 4.75 21.68 -16.41
CA ALA A 110 5.53 22.89 -16.67
C ALA A 110 6.53 23.15 -15.53
N PRO A 111 7.66 23.81 -15.80
CA PRO A 111 8.56 24.25 -14.76
C PRO A 111 7.89 25.29 -13.86
N ARG A 112 8.19 25.27 -12.56
CA ARG A 112 7.73 26.33 -11.66
C ARG A 112 8.38 27.66 -12.02
N PRO A 113 7.71 28.78 -11.80
CA PRO A 113 8.30 30.10 -11.98
C PRO A 113 9.60 30.25 -11.18
N GLN A 114 10.52 31.05 -11.71
CA GLN A 114 11.80 31.31 -11.05
C GLN A 114 11.60 31.80 -9.59
N GLY A 115 12.34 31.21 -8.67
CA GLY A 115 12.24 31.51 -7.24
C GLY A 115 11.10 30.77 -6.50
N GLN A 116 10.28 29.96 -7.17
CA GLN A 116 9.21 29.16 -6.55
C GLN A 116 9.55 27.67 -6.46
N HIS A 117 10.78 27.29 -6.74
CA HIS A 117 11.28 25.95 -6.52
C HIS A 117 11.11 25.49 -5.07
N ASN A 118 10.66 24.24 -4.87
CA ASN A 118 10.48 23.66 -3.54
C ASN A 118 11.38 22.43 -3.33
N PRO A 119 12.56 22.59 -2.72
CA PRO A 119 13.51 21.49 -2.55
C PRO A 119 13.04 20.39 -1.59
N LYS A 120 11.94 20.61 -0.88
CA LYS A 120 11.34 19.59 0.02
C LYS A 120 10.50 18.56 -0.71
N LEU A 121 10.16 18.80 -1.98
CA LEU A 121 9.36 17.91 -2.80
C LEU A 121 10.20 17.33 -3.94
N ALA A 122 10.06 16.06 -4.20
CA ALA A 122 10.70 15.42 -5.36
C ALA A 122 10.21 15.97 -6.71
N THR A 123 9.02 16.61 -6.73
CA THR A 123 8.40 17.29 -7.86
C THR A 123 8.49 18.81 -7.71
N GLY A 124 9.44 19.29 -6.90
CA GLY A 124 9.51 20.69 -6.49
C GLY A 124 9.91 21.66 -7.60
N ASP A 125 10.45 21.16 -8.70
CA ASP A 125 10.88 21.96 -9.86
C ASP A 125 9.73 22.17 -10.86
N ILE A 126 8.67 21.36 -10.76
CA ILE A 126 7.56 21.39 -11.71
C ILE A 126 6.20 21.67 -11.05
N GLU A 127 5.26 22.04 -11.86
CA GLU A 127 3.84 22.12 -11.56
C GLU A 127 3.03 21.52 -12.71
N VAL A 128 1.77 21.17 -12.48
CA VAL A 128 0.85 20.76 -13.54
C VAL A 128 -0.19 21.88 -13.74
N ARG A 129 -0.23 22.45 -14.93
CA ARG A 129 -1.21 23.44 -15.37
C ARG A 129 -2.48 22.72 -15.78
N ALA A 130 -3.54 22.85 -14.99
CA ALA A 130 -4.76 22.08 -15.17
C ALA A 130 -5.55 22.53 -16.41
N SER A 131 -5.92 21.58 -17.24
CA SER A 131 -6.86 21.77 -18.35
C SER A 131 -8.23 21.16 -18.06
N SER A 132 -8.32 20.18 -17.14
CA SER A 132 -9.56 19.55 -16.72
C SER A 132 -9.49 19.16 -15.24
N LEU A 133 -10.66 19.18 -14.58
CA LEU A 133 -10.82 18.79 -13.18
C LEU A 133 -12.12 18.00 -13.02
N GLU A 134 -12.02 16.79 -12.52
CA GLU A 134 -13.14 15.97 -12.13
C GLU A 134 -13.11 15.74 -10.61
N LEU A 135 -14.20 16.09 -9.92
CA LEU A 135 -14.38 15.80 -8.51
C LEU A 135 -14.91 14.38 -8.34
N LEU A 136 -14.03 13.45 -7.99
CA LEU A 136 -14.38 12.03 -7.81
C LEU A 136 -15.17 11.80 -6.52
N ASN A 137 -14.77 12.47 -5.42
CA ASN A 137 -15.48 12.36 -4.15
C ASN A 137 -15.20 13.55 -3.23
N LYS A 138 -16.25 13.98 -2.52
CA LYS A 138 -16.14 14.97 -1.44
C LYS A 138 -15.80 14.28 -0.12
N ALA A 139 -15.05 14.96 0.72
CA ALA A 139 -14.80 14.55 2.09
C ALA A 139 -15.58 15.44 3.05
N SER A 140 -16.15 14.86 4.10
CA SER A 140 -16.56 15.61 5.29
C SER A 140 -15.33 16.20 5.98
N ASN A 141 -15.50 17.17 6.86
CA ASN A 141 -14.38 17.70 7.64
C ASN A 141 -13.74 16.56 8.44
N PRO A 142 -12.47 16.22 8.12
CA PRO A 142 -11.81 15.13 8.83
C PRO A 142 -11.47 15.56 10.27
N PRO A 143 -11.49 14.63 11.25
CA PRO A 143 -11.16 14.94 12.64
C PRO A 143 -9.70 15.37 12.83
N PHE A 144 -8.84 15.04 11.91
CA PHE A 144 -7.47 15.54 11.77
C PHE A 144 -7.00 15.40 10.30
N LEU A 145 -5.98 16.14 9.94
CA LEU A 145 -5.40 16.10 8.60
C LEU A 145 -4.14 15.23 8.59
N PRO A 146 -3.98 14.34 7.60
CA PRO A 146 -2.73 13.57 7.45
C PRO A 146 -1.49 14.44 7.29
N SER A 147 -1.65 15.70 6.83
CA SER A 147 -0.56 16.65 6.60
C SER A 147 -0.25 17.58 7.78
N GLN A 148 -1.00 17.49 8.88
CA GLN A 148 -0.73 18.36 10.04
C GLN A 148 0.53 17.96 10.78
N GLN A 149 1.25 18.96 11.33
CA GLN A 149 2.51 18.73 12.06
C GLN A 149 2.24 18.15 13.46
N GLU A 150 1.29 18.74 14.19
CA GLU A 150 0.89 18.26 15.50
C GLU A 150 -0.18 17.19 15.33
N LEU A 151 0.18 15.97 15.75
CA LEU A 151 -0.73 14.83 15.66
C LEU A 151 -1.65 14.79 16.86
N PRO A 152 -2.91 14.39 16.67
CA PRO A 152 -3.80 14.10 17.79
C PRO A 152 -3.34 12.87 18.57
N GLY A 153 -3.90 12.68 19.76
CA GLY A 153 -3.66 11.50 20.57
C GLY A 153 -3.88 10.18 19.83
N GLU A 154 -3.27 9.14 20.35
CA GLU A 154 -3.29 7.82 19.70
C GLU A 154 -4.69 7.26 19.53
N ASP A 155 -5.57 7.44 20.52
CA ASP A 155 -6.96 6.96 20.49
C ASP A 155 -7.71 7.51 19.26
N LEU A 156 -7.60 8.81 18.99
CA LEU A 156 -8.25 9.42 17.84
C LEU A 156 -7.66 8.90 16.51
N ARG A 157 -6.33 8.68 16.46
CA ARG A 157 -5.67 8.13 15.29
C ARG A 157 -6.04 6.66 15.04
N LEU A 158 -6.24 5.88 16.09
CA LEU A 158 -6.72 4.50 15.99
C LEU A 158 -8.18 4.44 15.57
N GLN A 159 -9.03 5.34 16.09
CA GLN A 159 -10.45 5.44 15.71
C GLN A 159 -10.60 5.78 14.21
N TYR A 160 -9.76 6.70 13.71
CA TYR A 160 -9.76 7.11 12.30
C TYR A 160 -8.51 6.59 11.59
N ARG A 161 -8.21 5.31 11.76
CA ARG A 161 -6.97 4.68 11.29
C ARG A 161 -6.70 4.88 9.79
N TYR A 162 -7.75 4.92 8.97
CA TYR A 162 -7.64 5.16 7.54
C TYR A 162 -7.07 6.56 7.19
N LEU A 163 -7.26 7.58 8.04
CA LEU A 163 -6.62 8.89 7.88
C LEU A 163 -5.15 8.84 8.32
N ASP A 164 -4.88 8.21 9.45
CA ASP A 164 -3.51 8.04 9.94
C ASP A 164 -2.64 7.26 8.95
N LEU A 165 -3.20 6.23 8.30
CA LEU A 165 -2.51 5.46 7.27
C LEU A 165 -2.20 6.24 5.98
N ARG A 166 -2.80 7.42 5.77
CA ARG A 166 -2.45 8.32 4.66
C ARG A 166 -1.15 9.11 4.91
N ARG A 167 -0.66 9.11 6.14
CA ARG A 167 0.57 9.82 6.51
C ARG A 167 1.80 9.15 5.89
N PRO A 168 2.77 9.93 5.41
CA PRO A 168 3.96 9.38 4.77
C PRO A 168 4.73 8.40 5.65
N GLU A 169 4.80 8.64 6.98
CA GLU A 169 5.48 7.77 7.93
C GLU A 169 4.82 6.40 7.98
N MET A 170 3.49 6.36 8.08
CA MET A 170 2.73 5.12 8.12
C MET A 170 2.81 4.35 6.80
N GLN A 171 2.74 5.08 5.68
CA GLN A 171 2.91 4.48 4.35
C GLN A 171 4.30 3.87 4.19
N ARG A 172 5.36 4.58 4.59
CA ARG A 172 6.74 4.04 4.58
C ARG A 172 6.86 2.76 5.40
N THR A 173 6.26 2.72 6.58
CA THR A 173 6.27 1.54 7.45
C THR A 173 5.63 0.33 6.77
N LEU A 174 4.45 0.49 6.17
CA LEU A 174 3.78 -0.60 5.47
C LEU A 174 4.54 -1.05 4.21
N VAL A 175 5.09 -0.11 3.45
CA VAL A 175 5.92 -0.42 2.27
C VAL A 175 7.22 -1.12 2.67
N LEU A 176 7.85 -0.70 3.78
CA LEU A 176 9.04 -1.38 4.31
C LEU A 176 8.72 -2.82 4.73
N ARG A 177 7.61 -3.02 5.45
CA ARG A 177 7.14 -4.36 5.82
C ARG A 177 6.94 -5.26 4.59
N ASP A 178 6.27 -4.75 3.55
CA ASP A 178 6.07 -5.49 2.29
C ASP A 178 7.41 -5.91 1.66
N LYS A 179 8.36 -4.97 1.57
CA LYS A 179 9.69 -5.24 1.03
C LYS A 179 10.46 -6.30 1.84
N ILE A 180 10.37 -6.24 3.18
CA ILE A 180 11.01 -7.23 4.07
C ILE A 180 10.40 -8.61 3.81
N VAL A 181 9.07 -8.73 3.84
CA VAL A 181 8.39 -10.02 3.61
C VAL A 181 8.70 -10.58 2.23
N LYS A 182 8.71 -9.71 1.21
CA LYS A 182 9.08 -10.14 -0.14
C LYS A 182 10.54 -10.61 -0.20
N GLY A 183 11.48 -9.87 0.38
CA GLY A 183 12.88 -10.24 0.39
C GLY A 183 13.13 -11.58 1.13
N MET A 184 12.41 -11.82 2.22
CA MET A 184 12.45 -13.11 2.93
C MET A 184 11.97 -14.25 2.01
N ARG A 185 10.83 -14.10 1.34
CA ARG A 185 10.31 -15.11 0.42
C ARG A 185 11.25 -15.38 -0.76
N ASP A 186 11.78 -14.32 -1.37
CA ASP A 186 12.74 -14.44 -2.48
C ASP A 186 13.99 -15.19 -2.01
N TYR A 187 14.56 -14.85 -0.83
CA TYR A 187 15.73 -15.52 -0.26
C TYR A 187 15.49 -17.03 -0.04
N PHE A 188 14.39 -17.39 0.59
CA PHE A 188 14.09 -18.80 0.87
C PHE A 188 13.75 -19.59 -0.40
N ALA A 189 13.10 -18.97 -1.38
CA ALA A 189 12.84 -19.58 -2.68
C ALA A 189 14.14 -19.88 -3.44
N ASP A 190 15.13 -18.97 -3.39
CA ASP A 190 16.46 -19.15 -3.97
C ASP A 190 17.29 -20.28 -3.28
N HIS A 191 16.85 -20.74 -2.10
CA HIS A 191 17.46 -21.82 -1.33
C HIS A 191 16.61 -23.10 -1.29
N ASP A 192 15.72 -23.27 -2.26
CA ASP A 192 14.85 -24.45 -2.42
C ASP A 192 13.85 -24.67 -1.26
N PHE A 193 13.48 -23.64 -0.52
CA PHE A 193 12.40 -23.72 0.45
C PHE A 193 11.03 -23.59 -0.24
N ILE A 194 10.07 -24.35 0.25
CA ILE A 194 8.68 -24.31 -0.20
C ILE A 194 7.87 -23.48 0.78
N ASP A 195 7.27 -22.39 0.32
CA ASP A 195 6.34 -21.56 1.12
C ASP A 195 4.98 -22.27 1.17
N VAL A 196 4.65 -22.83 2.33
CA VAL A 196 3.42 -23.59 2.54
C VAL A 196 2.54 -22.88 3.56
N GLU A 197 1.35 -22.46 3.12
CA GLU A 197 0.33 -21.89 3.99
C GLU A 197 -0.37 -23.01 4.77
N THR A 198 -0.25 -22.98 6.11
CA THR A 198 -0.85 -23.96 7.01
C THR A 198 -2.21 -23.50 7.55
N PRO A 199 -3.12 -24.41 7.96
CA PRO A 199 -4.40 -24.09 8.54
C PRO A 199 -4.29 -23.17 9.77
N VAL A 200 -5.17 -22.16 9.86
CA VAL A 200 -5.29 -21.27 11.01
C VAL A 200 -6.30 -21.81 12.04
N LEU A 201 -7.35 -22.51 11.58
CA LEU A 201 -8.28 -23.19 12.47
C LEU A 201 -7.81 -24.62 12.70
N GLY A 202 -7.22 -24.86 13.85
CA GLY A 202 -6.65 -26.14 14.24
C GLY A 202 -7.27 -26.69 15.51
N ARG A 203 -6.67 -27.77 15.99
CA ARG A 203 -6.91 -28.32 17.33
C ARG A 203 -5.96 -27.66 18.33
N SER A 204 -6.39 -27.47 19.56
CA SER A 204 -5.52 -27.00 20.66
C SER A 204 -4.29 -27.90 20.81
N THR A 205 -3.12 -27.30 20.93
CA THR A 205 -1.84 -27.97 21.13
C THR A 205 -1.12 -27.38 22.34
N PRO A 206 -0.45 -28.21 23.15
CA PRO A 206 0.24 -27.75 24.36
C PRO A 206 1.61 -27.11 24.00
N GLU A 207 1.61 -25.89 23.44
CA GLU A 207 2.84 -25.21 23.00
C GLU A 207 3.41 -24.19 24.02
N GLY A 208 2.87 -24.16 25.26
CA GLY A 208 3.42 -23.35 26.34
C GLY A 208 2.65 -22.06 26.66
N ALA A 209 1.95 -21.45 25.73
CA ALA A 209 1.01 -20.36 25.97
C ALA A 209 -0.44 -20.89 26.03
N ARG A 210 -1.39 -20.01 26.37
CA ARG A 210 -2.82 -20.33 26.22
C ARG A 210 -3.26 -20.06 24.80
N ASP A 211 -4.15 -20.94 24.30
CA ASP A 211 -4.73 -20.79 22.97
C ASP A 211 -5.93 -19.87 22.99
N TYR A 212 -6.10 -19.06 21.93
CA TYR A 212 -7.39 -18.46 21.62
C TYR A 212 -8.32 -19.51 21.05
N LEU A 213 -9.51 -19.67 21.66
CA LEU A 213 -10.49 -20.64 21.26
C LEU A 213 -11.58 -20.01 20.40
N VAL A 214 -11.95 -20.67 19.30
CA VAL A 214 -13.03 -20.27 18.42
C VAL A 214 -14.15 -21.30 18.52
N PRO A 215 -15.34 -20.96 19.06
CA PRO A 215 -16.44 -21.91 19.23
C PRO A 215 -16.96 -22.37 17.86
N SER A 216 -17.20 -23.69 17.73
CA SER A 216 -17.81 -24.26 16.54
C SER A 216 -19.32 -24.00 16.54
N ARG A 217 -19.85 -23.48 15.43
CA ARG A 217 -21.30 -23.34 15.25
C ARG A 217 -21.96 -24.63 14.79
N VAL A 218 -21.19 -25.52 14.19
CA VAL A 218 -21.65 -26.81 13.62
C VAL A 218 -21.64 -27.92 14.70
N HIS A 219 -20.59 -27.93 15.54
CA HIS A 219 -20.41 -28.93 16.58
C HIS A 219 -20.57 -28.27 17.96
N HIS A 220 -21.72 -28.48 18.59
CA HIS A 220 -22.04 -27.89 19.90
C HIS A 220 -21.10 -28.39 21.00
N GLY A 221 -20.48 -27.45 21.74
CA GLY A 221 -19.52 -27.76 22.80
C GLY A 221 -18.09 -28.01 22.33
N GLU A 222 -17.82 -27.93 21.03
CA GLU A 222 -16.48 -28.06 20.47
C GLU A 222 -15.90 -26.72 20.03
N PHE A 223 -14.57 -26.63 20.04
CA PHE A 223 -13.82 -25.43 19.74
C PHE A 223 -12.67 -25.72 18.78
N TYR A 224 -12.42 -24.78 17.90
CA TYR A 224 -11.12 -24.67 17.22
C TYR A 224 -10.16 -23.83 18.08
N ALA A 225 -8.87 -24.02 17.87
CA ALA A 225 -7.84 -23.17 18.44
C ALA A 225 -7.09 -22.42 17.34
N LEU A 226 -6.74 -21.16 17.61
CA LEU A 226 -5.84 -20.40 16.75
C LEU A 226 -4.38 -20.81 17.05
N PRO A 227 -3.51 -20.95 16.03
CA PRO A 227 -2.17 -21.50 16.21
C PRO A 227 -1.26 -20.52 16.96
N GLN A 228 -0.54 -21.03 17.95
CA GLN A 228 0.57 -20.31 18.60
C GLN A 228 1.81 -20.23 17.69
N SER A 229 2.00 -21.29 16.90
CA SER A 229 2.93 -21.44 15.79
C SER A 229 2.43 -22.56 14.87
N PRO A 230 2.93 -22.71 13.64
CA PRO A 230 2.61 -23.84 12.77
C PRO A 230 3.37 -25.13 13.13
N GLN A 231 3.75 -25.32 14.39
CA GLN A 231 4.69 -26.37 14.85
C GLN A 231 4.27 -27.79 14.42
N LEU A 232 3.02 -28.15 14.62
CA LEU A 232 2.54 -29.48 14.25
C LEU A 232 2.58 -29.71 12.73
N TYR A 233 2.18 -28.69 11.96
CA TYR A 233 2.10 -28.79 10.50
C TYR A 233 3.47 -28.85 9.86
N LYS A 234 4.44 -28.07 10.32
CA LYS A 234 5.81 -28.11 9.78
C LYS A 234 6.50 -29.44 10.07
N GLN A 235 6.27 -30.04 11.23
CA GLN A 235 6.75 -31.41 11.54
C GLN A 235 6.13 -32.45 10.61
N ILE A 236 4.82 -32.35 10.33
CA ILE A 236 4.15 -33.23 9.38
C ILE A 236 4.75 -33.08 7.97
N LEU A 237 5.07 -31.86 7.55
CA LEU A 237 5.71 -31.59 6.26
C LEU A 237 7.10 -32.23 6.19
N MET A 238 7.91 -32.16 7.26
CA MET A 238 9.20 -32.86 7.31
C MET A 238 9.03 -34.39 7.19
N ILE A 239 8.09 -34.98 7.93
CA ILE A 239 7.75 -36.42 7.85
C ILE A 239 7.28 -36.81 6.45
N ALA A 240 6.54 -35.90 5.77
CA ALA A 240 6.07 -36.11 4.42
C ALA A 240 7.14 -35.91 3.34
N GLY A 241 8.38 -35.55 3.69
CA GLY A 241 9.50 -35.44 2.78
C GLY A 241 9.62 -34.09 2.05
N TYR A 242 9.09 -33.01 2.63
CA TYR A 242 9.23 -31.67 2.03
C TYR A 242 10.55 -30.96 2.39
N ASP A 243 11.43 -31.57 3.13
CA ASP A 243 12.82 -31.21 3.47
C ASP A 243 13.05 -29.75 3.91
N ARG A 244 12.51 -28.77 3.22
CA ARG A 244 12.72 -27.34 3.45
C ARG A 244 11.40 -26.59 3.36
N TYR A 245 10.91 -26.18 4.50
CA TYR A 245 9.66 -25.43 4.65
C TYR A 245 9.92 -24.02 5.15
N VAL A 246 9.19 -23.07 4.64
CA VAL A 246 9.10 -21.70 5.15
C VAL A 246 7.66 -21.21 5.11
N GLN A 247 7.30 -20.34 6.03
CA GLN A 247 6.01 -19.63 6.01
C GLN A 247 6.14 -18.28 6.72
N VAL A 248 5.53 -17.24 6.16
CA VAL A 248 5.25 -16.00 6.88
C VAL A 248 3.92 -16.19 7.60
N ALA A 249 3.99 -16.79 8.80
CA ALA A 249 2.82 -17.27 9.54
C ALA A 249 2.21 -16.22 10.46
N ARG A 250 0.87 -16.22 10.55
CA ARG A 250 0.15 -15.49 11.58
C ARG A 250 0.01 -16.38 12.81
N CYS A 251 0.46 -15.86 13.97
CA CYS A 251 0.49 -16.56 15.25
C CYS A 251 -0.29 -15.80 16.31
N PHE A 252 -0.86 -16.55 17.28
CA PHE A 252 -1.75 -16.03 18.31
C PHE A 252 -1.35 -16.63 19.66
N ARG A 253 -1.27 -15.80 20.70
CA ARG A 253 -0.98 -16.25 22.08
C ARG A 253 -1.81 -15.44 23.06
N ASP A 254 -2.61 -16.12 23.87
CA ASP A 254 -3.40 -15.50 24.94
C ASP A 254 -2.54 -15.35 26.19
N GLU A 255 -1.67 -14.35 26.17
CA GLU A 255 -0.72 -14.03 27.23
C GLU A 255 -0.87 -12.56 27.66
N ASP A 256 -0.31 -12.22 28.81
CA ASP A 256 -0.25 -10.84 29.29
C ASP A 256 0.53 -9.96 28.31
N LEU A 257 -0.08 -8.82 27.96
CA LEU A 257 0.51 -7.86 27.04
C LEU A 257 1.75 -7.19 27.67
N ARG A 258 2.78 -7.02 26.87
CA ARG A 258 3.97 -6.24 27.22
C ARG A 258 4.27 -5.26 26.06
N ALA A 259 5.18 -4.32 26.28
CA ALA A 259 5.52 -3.31 25.29
C ALA A 259 5.97 -3.91 23.93
N ASP A 260 6.58 -5.10 23.94
CA ASP A 260 7.11 -5.83 22.78
C ASP A 260 6.29 -7.08 22.42
N ARG A 261 5.19 -7.37 23.12
CA ARG A 261 4.36 -8.57 22.92
C ARG A 261 2.94 -8.22 22.56
N GLN A 262 2.49 -8.74 21.43
CA GLN A 262 1.13 -8.61 20.94
C GLN A 262 0.44 -9.99 20.96
N PRO A 263 -0.88 -10.05 21.21
CA PRO A 263 -1.62 -11.31 21.20
C PRO A 263 -1.68 -11.94 19.82
N GLU A 264 -1.51 -11.13 18.78
CA GLU A 264 -1.46 -11.52 17.38
C GLU A 264 -0.22 -10.93 16.72
N PHE A 265 0.62 -11.78 16.12
CA PHE A 265 1.87 -11.37 15.52
C PHE A 265 2.24 -12.23 14.31
N THR A 266 3.25 -11.81 13.55
CA THR A 266 3.75 -12.53 12.39
C THR A 266 5.10 -13.13 12.71
N GLN A 267 5.29 -14.42 12.38
CA GLN A 267 6.58 -15.12 12.42
C GLN A 267 7.05 -15.42 11.00
N LEU A 268 8.35 -15.35 10.79
CA LEU A 268 8.99 -16.11 9.74
C LEU A 268 9.30 -17.49 10.36
N ASP A 269 8.53 -18.48 9.96
CA ASP A 269 8.67 -19.86 10.46
C ASP A 269 9.38 -20.72 9.43
N VAL A 270 10.38 -21.46 9.87
CA VAL A 270 11.27 -22.25 9.01
C VAL A 270 11.50 -23.62 9.63
N GLU A 271 11.52 -24.67 8.83
CA GLU A 271 11.87 -26.02 9.24
C GLU A 271 12.66 -26.73 8.15
N MET A 272 13.66 -27.51 8.56
CA MET A 272 14.53 -28.26 7.64
C MET A 272 14.77 -29.68 8.15
N SER A 273 14.92 -30.63 7.22
CA SER A 273 15.38 -31.98 7.46
C SER A 273 16.83 -32.14 6.98
N PHE A 274 17.50 -33.18 7.44
CA PHE A 274 18.85 -33.63 7.00
C PHE A 274 19.93 -32.55 7.09
N VAL A 275 19.95 -31.82 8.20
CA VAL A 275 20.94 -30.77 8.49
C VAL A 275 21.76 -31.18 9.73
N ASP A 276 23.05 -30.88 9.70
CA ASP A 276 23.93 -30.99 10.84
C ASP A 276 23.92 -29.73 11.70
N ALA A 277 24.30 -29.84 12.96
CA ALA A 277 24.39 -28.77 13.92
C ALA A 277 25.53 -27.77 13.63
#